data_c84dd84c210dd6ebe31a7e6f5c1e2135
#
_entry.id   c84dd84c210dd6ebe31a7e6f5c1e2135
#
_cell.length_a   1.000
_cell.length_b   1.000
_cell.length_c   1.000
_cell.angle_alpha   90.00
_cell.angle_beta   90.00
_cell.angle_gamma   90.00
#
_symmetry.space_group_name_H-M   'P 1'
#
loop_
_entity.id
_entity.type
_entity.pdbx_description
1 polymer ?
#
loop_
_entity_poly.entity_id
_entity_poly.type
_entity_poly.pdbx_seq_one_letter_code
_entity_poly.pdbx_strand_id
1 'polypeptide(L)'
;MGKDSSSTTDFKNNYFTETEDVEACGSNKEAGKAKSYDYMTTKEFYDELTADGAKYQYVEGKTPVLPTKEYAVDFEVTPADLKNVVIKVDGKEITNNTAMLTAGTYTVEVTADDCEPLSKEITISADIATHTQAFELVYKSADYTELDKAEKAAKALNKDDYEDFSEVEKALAAIDRTKNITEQADVDAMAKAINDAVANLVKKAPASSQPDSSSADSKADSSSKAASNASNTNPSTGVAGGAFALALLSGAAVVMAKKKK
;
A
#
# COMPACT_ATOMS: atom_id res chain seq x y z
N MET A 1 -2.19 -61.77 -8.48
CA MET A 1 -0.78 -61.61 -8.82
C MET A 1 -0.56 -62.16 -10.22
N GLY A 2 -0.42 -61.28 -11.20
CA GLY A 2 -0.12 -61.67 -12.59
C GLY A 2 1.33 -62.11 -12.66
N LYS A 3 1.57 -63.31 -13.20
CA LYS A 3 2.88 -63.68 -13.68
C LYS A 3 3.15 -62.86 -14.94
N ASP A 4 3.91 -61.80 -14.83
CA ASP A 4 4.45 -61.15 -15.98
C ASP A 4 5.73 -61.89 -16.39
N SER A 5 5.64 -62.70 -17.42
CA SER A 5 6.69 -63.62 -17.85
C SER A 5 7.63 -63.01 -18.87
N SER A 6 7.64 -61.69 -19.05
CA SER A 6 8.40 -61.06 -20.12
C SER A 6 9.11 -59.74 -19.78
N SER A 7 9.07 -59.23 -18.55
CA SER A 7 9.92 -58.09 -18.23
C SER A 7 10.96 -58.48 -17.17
N THR A 8 12.22 -58.36 -17.53
CA THR A 8 13.33 -58.33 -16.60
C THR A 8 13.23 -57.04 -15.78
N THR A 9 12.33 -56.99 -14.82
CA THR A 9 12.25 -55.89 -13.87
C THR A 9 13.42 -56.05 -12.93
N ASP A 10 14.39 -55.17 -13.01
CA ASP A 10 15.56 -55.15 -12.14
C ASP A 10 15.15 -54.57 -10.80
N PHE A 11 14.87 -55.41 -9.82
CA PHE A 11 14.52 -55.02 -8.47
C PHE A 11 15.78 -54.70 -7.68
N LYS A 12 16.43 -53.56 -7.93
CA LYS A 12 17.56 -53.08 -7.15
C LYS A 12 17.10 -52.21 -5.98
N ASN A 13 17.83 -52.33 -4.89
CA ASN A 13 17.65 -51.45 -3.69
C ASN A 13 16.28 -51.50 -3.04
N ASN A 14 15.64 -52.66 -3.06
CA ASN A 14 14.42 -52.93 -2.30
C ASN A 14 14.80 -53.43 -0.91
N TYR A 15 14.52 -52.64 0.13
CA TYR A 15 14.76 -53.00 1.50
C TYR A 15 13.45 -53.06 2.28
N PHE A 16 13.40 -53.89 3.29
CA PHE A 16 12.26 -54.03 4.18
C PHE A 16 12.74 -54.29 5.61
N THR A 17 11.94 -53.88 6.57
CA THR A 17 12.27 -54.13 7.99
C THR A 17 12.28 -55.61 8.27
N GLU A 18 13.33 -56.11 8.91
CA GLU A 18 13.44 -57.48 9.33
C GLU A 18 12.38 -57.77 10.42
N THR A 19 11.42 -58.63 10.12
CA THR A 19 10.43 -59.12 11.03
C THR A 19 10.37 -60.64 10.88
N GLU A 20 10.02 -61.38 11.96
CA GLU A 20 10.14 -62.84 12.00
C GLU A 20 9.33 -63.60 10.94
N ASP A 21 8.36 -62.95 10.26
CA ASP A 21 7.39 -63.64 9.37
C ASP A 21 7.23 -62.99 7.98
N VAL A 22 8.12 -62.08 7.55
CA VAL A 22 7.97 -61.39 6.26
C VAL A 22 9.00 -61.87 5.25
N GLU A 23 8.56 -62.58 4.18
CA GLU A 23 9.37 -62.86 3.01
C GLU A 23 9.21 -61.77 1.95
N ALA A 24 10.33 -61.30 1.40
CA ALA A 24 10.31 -60.33 0.30
C ALA A 24 9.62 -60.84 -0.93
N CYS A 25 8.59 -60.17 -1.41
CA CYS A 25 7.95 -60.39 -2.70
C CYS A 25 7.59 -61.86 -3.04
N GLY A 26 6.97 -62.61 -2.13
CA GLY A 26 6.49 -63.91 -2.41
C GLY A 26 7.60 -64.94 -2.71
N SER A 27 7.62 -65.57 -3.87
CA SER A 27 8.61 -66.60 -4.25
C SER A 27 9.97 -66.05 -4.71
N ASN A 28 10.15 -64.74 -4.85
CA ASN A 28 11.41 -64.17 -5.29
C ASN A 28 12.22 -63.63 -4.09
N LYS A 29 13.01 -64.50 -3.50
CA LYS A 29 13.83 -64.21 -2.33
C LYS A 29 14.97 -63.20 -2.57
N GLU A 30 15.24 -62.88 -3.84
CA GLU A 30 16.29 -61.92 -4.21
C GLU A 30 15.73 -60.50 -4.49
N ALA A 31 14.41 -60.34 -4.46
CA ALA A 31 13.78 -59.08 -4.76
C ALA A 31 13.89 -57.99 -3.65
N GLY A 32 14.43 -58.35 -2.51
CA GLY A 32 14.61 -57.39 -1.40
C GLY A 32 15.58 -57.91 -0.34
N LYS A 33 16.18 -57.00 0.42
CA LYS A 33 17.12 -57.28 1.52
C LYS A 33 16.52 -56.88 2.82
N ALA A 34 16.41 -57.83 3.77
CA ALA A 34 16.03 -57.51 5.15
C ALA A 34 17.15 -56.74 5.83
N LYS A 35 16.76 -55.66 6.52
CA LYS A 35 17.65 -54.82 7.34
C LYS A 35 16.93 -54.47 8.63
N SER A 36 17.68 -54.37 9.74
CA SER A 36 17.09 -53.89 10.97
C SER A 36 16.64 -52.41 10.81
N TYR A 37 15.58 -52.00 11.52
CA TYR A 37 15.13 -50.63 11.52
C TYR A 37 16.25 -49.67 11.95
N ASP A 38 16.98 -50.02 13.00
CA ASP A 38 18.11 -49.21 13.50
C ASP A 38 19.16 -48.95 12.42
N TYR A 39 19.52 -49.99 11.65
CA TYR A 39 20.45 -49.84 10.52
C TYR A 39 19.89 -48.95 9.43
N MET A 40 18.59 -49.10 9.09
CA MET A 40 17.94 -48.29 8.05
C MET A 40 17.83 -46.80 8.41
N THR A 41 18.06 -46.41 9.68
CA THR A 41 18.10 -45.02 10.11
C THR A 41 19.52 -44.42 10.11
N THR A 42 20.55 -45.20 9.73
CA THR A 42 21.94 -44.73 9.69
C THR A 42 22.29 -44.04 8.38
N LYS A 43 23.34 -43.22 8.45
CA LYS A 43 23.93 -42.61 7.26
C LYS A 43 24.54 -43.65 6.32
N GLU A 44 25.09 -44.72 6.89
CA GLU A 44 25.69 -45.85 6.14
C GLU A 44 24.64 -46.51 5.22
N PHE A 45 23.47 -46.77 5.74
CA PHE A 45 22.35 -47.28 4.92
C PHE A 45 21.92 -46.29 3.83
N TYR A 46 21.87 -45.01 4.17
CA TYR A 46 21.58 -43.97 3.17
C TYR A 46 22.62 -43.97 2.03
N ASP A 47 23.90 -44.07 2.37
CA ASP A 47 25.00 -44.11 1.39
C ASP A 47 24.91 -45.41 0.55
N GLU A 48 24.59 -46.57 1.15
CA GLU A 48 24.29 -47.85 0.44
C GLU A 48 23.14 -47.69 -0.54
N LEU A 49 22.03 -47.09 -0.10
CA LEU A 49 20.81 -46.91 -0.88
C LEU A 49 20.99 -45.97 -2.08
N THR A 50 21.86 -44.96 -1.92
CA THR A 50 22.08 -43.92 -2.94
C THR A 50 23.30 -44.21 -3.84
N ALA A 51 24.04 -45.29 -3.59
CA ALA A 51 25.26 -45.65 -4.34
C ALA A 51 25.00 -45.79 -5.88
N ASP A 52 23.82 -46.20 -6.26
CA ASP A 52 23.42 -46.35 -7.68
C ASP A 52 22.72 -45.07 -8.25
N GLY A 53 22.85 -43.93 -7.56
CA GLY A 53 22.31 -42.65 -7.98
C GLY A 53 20.83 -42.42 -7.65
N ALA A 54 20.22 -43.27 -6.82
CA ALA A 54 18.88 -43.02 -6.30
C ALA A 54 18.85 -41.74 -5.43
N LYS A 55 17.82 -40.93 -5.61
CA LYS A 55 17.67 -39.63 -4.95
C LYS A 55 16.81 -39.76 -3.71
N TYR A 56 17.41 -40.05 -2.57
CA TYR A 56 16.75 -40.01 -1.27
C TYR A 56 17.32 -38.84 -0.43
N GLN A 57 16.60 -38.45 0.59
CA GLN A 57 17.07 -37.47 1.58
C GLN A 57 17.46 -38.21 2.86
N TYR A 58 18.63 -37.85 3.41
CA TYR A 58 19.07 -38.31 4.70
C TYR A 58 18.49 -37.44 5.79
N VAL A 59 17.84 -38.06 6.78
CA VAL A 59 17.41 -37.40 8.01
C VAL A 59 17.88 -38.25 9.17
N GLU A 60 18.72 -37.69 10.04
CA GLU A 60 19.30 -38.40 11.18
C GLU A 60 18.23 -39.07 12.04
N GLY A 61 18.45 -40.36 12.35
CA GLY A 61 17.49 -41.16 13.14
C GLY A 61 16.19 -41.52 12.45
N LYS A 62 16.08 -41.29 11.13
CA LYS A 62 14.92 -41.69 10.30
C LYS A 62 15.37 -42.50 9.10
N THR A 63 14.49 -43.36 8.60
CA THR A 63 14.72 -44.04 7.33
C THR A 63 14.80 -43.00 6.20
N PRO A 64 15.67 -43.24 5.17
CA PRO A 64 15.76 -42.34 4.01
C PRO A 64 14.40 -42.10 3.38
N VAL A 65 14.08 -40.86 3.08
CA VAL A 65 12.81 -40.45 2.48
C VAL A 65 13.01 -40.06 1.01
N LEU A 66 12.03 -40.29 0.17
CA LEU A 66 12.04 -39.77 -1.19
C LEU A 66 12.05 -38.24 -1.12
N PRO A 67 12.84 -37.58 -1.98
CA PRO A 67 12.78 -36.13 -2.06
C PRO A 67 11.36 -35.72 -2.44
N THR A 68 10.83 -34.77 -1.71
CA THR A 68 9.55 -34.16 -2.05
C THR A 68 9.69 -33.47 -3.39
N LYS A 69 8.77 -33.79 -4.31
CA LYS A 69 8.74 -33.13 -5.61
C LYS A 69 8.45 -31.64 -5.41
N GLU A 70 9.32 -30.80 -5.94
CA GLU A 70 9.13 -29.36 -5.97
C GLU A 70 8.56 -28.93 -7.33
N TYR A 71 7.76 -27.91 -7.30
CA TYR A 71 7.10 -27.30 -8.46
C TYR A 71 7.57 -25.86 -8.58
N ALA A 72 7.85 -25.45 -9.81
CA ALA A 72 8.10 -24.05 -10.09
C ALA A 72 6.77 -23.27 -9.96
N VAL A 73 6.80 -22.21 -9.18
CA VAL A 73 5.65 -21.30 -8.95
C VAL A 73 6.05 -19.91 -9.39
N ASP A 74 5.32 -19.37 -10.35
CA ASP A 74 5.49 -18.00 -10.84
C ASP A 74 4.47 -17.09 -10.16
N PHE A 75 4.94 -15.93 -9.69
CA PHE A 75 4.14 -14.92 -9.00
C PHE A 75 3.98 -13.70 -9.90
N GLU A 76 2.77 -13.46 -10.37
CA GLU A 76 2.42 -12.29 -11.18
C GLU A 76 1.84 -11.22 -10.30
N VAL A 77 2.45 -10.04 -10.28
CA VAL A 77 1.98 -8.90 -9.48
C VAL A 77 1.52 -7.79 -10.41
N THR A 78 0.33 -7.28 -10.18
CA THR A 78 -0.25 -6.16 -10.91
C THR A 78 -0.58 -5.00 -9.96
N PRO A 79 -0.55 -3.74 -10.43
CA PRO A 79 -0.10 -3.24 -11.74
C PRO A 79 1.40 -3.51 -12.02
N ALA A 80 1.79 -3.52 -13.31
CA ALA A 80 3.15 -3.90 -13.73
C ALA A 80 4.21 -2.81 -13.48
N ASP A 81 3.80 -1.57 -13.20
CA ASP A 81 4.66 -0.41 -12.97
C ASP A 81 5.01 -0.18 -11.50
N LEU A 82 4.64 -1.12 -10.63
CA LEU A 82 4.94 -1.07 -9.20
C LEU A 82 6.45 -1.04 -8.93
N LYS A 83 6.83 -0.29 -7.89
CA LYS A 83 8.21 -0.17 -7.45
C LYS A 83 8.45 -0.94 -6.16
N ASN A 84 9.67 -1.46 -6.02
CA ASN A 84 10.10 -2.15 -4.80
C ASN A 84 9.14 -3.26 -4.36
N VAL A 85 8.69 -4.06 -5.35
CA VAL A 85 7.84 -5.23 -5.07
C VAL A 85 8.66 -6.26 -4.29
N VAL A 86 8.15 -6.65 -3.14
CA VAL A 86 8.69 -7.72 -2.29
C VAL A 86 7.64 -8.79 -2.10
N ILE A 87 8.01 -10.03 -2.41
CA ILE A 87 7.16 -11.20 -2.24
C ILE A 87 7.79 -12.09 -1.18
N LYS A 88 7.00 -12.52 -0.20
CA LYS A 88 7.41 -13.48 0.82
C LYS A 88 6.48 -14.68 0.81
N VAL A 89 7.05 -15.88 0.88
CA VAL A 89 6.33 -17.14 1.03
C VAL A 89 6.66 -17.69 2.42
N ASP A 90 5.67 -17.85 3.27
CA ASP A 90 5.81 -18.23 4.68
C ASP A 90 6.89 -17.39 5.40
N GLY A 91 6.88 -16.07 5.15
CA GLY A 91 7.80 -15.11 5.72
C GLY A 91 9.20 -15.06 5.08
N LYS A 92 9.52 -15.96 4.15
CA LYS A 92 10.80 -15.97 3.42
C LYS A 92 10.68 -15.21 2.11
N GLU A 93 11.51 -14.19 1.93
CA GLU A 93 11.57 -13.42 0.69
C GLU A 93 12.07 -14.28 -0.48
N ILE A 94 11.40 -14.14 -1.63
CA ILE A 94 11.78 -14.78 -2.88
C ILE A 94 12.37 -13.78 -3.86
N THR A 95 13.16 -14.28 -4.79
CA THR A 95 13.80 -13.47 -5.84
C THR A 95 13.24 -13.84 -7.22
N ASN A 96 13.27 -12.89 -8.15
CA ASN A 96 12.82 -13.09 -9.54
C ASN A 96 11.37 -13.55 -9.68
N ASN A 97 10.52 -13.26 -8.68
CA ASN A 97 9.10 -13.61 -8.69
C ASN A 97 8.83 -15.11 -8.94
N THR A 98 9.74 -15.98 -8.56
CA THR A 98 9.61 -17.43 -8.68
C THR A 98 10.07 -18.14 -7.42
N ALA A 99 9.45 -19.26 -7.10
CA ALA A 99 9.88 -20.14 -6.01
C ALA A 99 9.73 -21.61 -6.40
N MET A 100 10.59 -22.46 -5.84
CA MET A 100 10.42 -23.91 -5.88
C MET A 100 9.71 -24.34 -4.60
N LEU A 101 8.49 -24.83 -4.71
CA LEU A 101 7.64 -25.20 -3.59
C LEU A 101 7.15 -26.64 -3.73
N THR A 102 7.03 -27.34 -2.61
CA THR A 102 6.37 -28.66 -2.58
C THR A 102 4.85 -28.51 -2.64
N ALA A 103 4.15 -29.60 -2.88
CA ALA A 103 2.69 -29.59 -2.74
C ALA A 103 2.30 -29.24 -1.29
N GLY A 104 1.36 -28.30 -1.13
CA GLY A 104 0.96 -27.79 0.19
C GLY A 104 0.30 -26.42 0.10
N THR A 105 -0.04 -25.87 1.25
CA THR A 105 -0.62 -24.52 1.39
C THR A 105 0.42 -23.60 1.98
N TYR A 106 0.54 -22.40 1.42
CA TYR A 106 1.52 -21.39 1.76
C TYR A 106 0.85 -20.04 1.94
N THR A 107 1.32 -19.26 2.90
CA THR A 107 0.95 -17.85 3.03
C THR A 107 1.89 -17.00 2.21
N VAL A 108 1.34 -16.23 1.28
CA VAL A 108 2.11 -15.29 0.45
C VAL A 108 1.77 -13.87 0.85
N GLU A 109 2.80 -13.12 1.18
CA GLU A 109 2.71 -11.68 1.47
C GLU A 109 3.38 -10.92 0.33
N VAL A 110 2.67 -9.94 -0.23
CA VAL A 110 3.17 -9.07 -1.29
C VAL A 110 3.07 -7.62 -0.83
N THR A 111 4.17 -6.91 -0.96
CA THR A 111 4.26 -5.47 -0.65
C THR A 111 4.92 -4.74 -1.81
N ALA A 112 4.53 -3.49 -2.00
CA ALA A 112 5.17 -2.56 -2.94
C ALA A 112 5.07 -1.13 -2.39
N ASP A 113 5.87 -0.22 -2.97
CA ASP A 113 5.77 1.20 -2.64
C ASP A 113 4.35 1.70 -2.95
N ASP A 114 3.85 2.56 -2.08
CA ASP A 114 2.57 3.25 -2.24
C ASP A 114 1.32 2.33 -2.33
N CYS A 115 1.48 1.02 -2.10
CA CYS A 115 0.39 0.05 -2.09
C CYS A 115 0.05 -0.44 -0.68
N GLU A 116 -1.20 -0.87 -0.52
CA GLU A 116 -1.60 -1.63 0.65
C GLU A 116 -0.96 -3.02 0.60
N PRO A 117 -0.42 -3.53 1.73
CA PRO A 117 0.13 -4.87 1.78
C PRO A 117 -0.96 -5.91 1.56
N LEU A 118 -0.66 -6.92 0.74
CA LEU A 118 -1.58 -8.03 0.45
C LEU A 118 -1.03 -9.32 1.05
N SER A 119 -1.87 -10.05 1.79
CA SER A 119 -1.57 -11.40 2.27
C SER A 119 -2.65 -12.36 1.77
N LYS A 120 -2.23 -13.49 1.18
CA LYS A 120 -3.12 -14.49 0.58
C LYS A 120 -2.56 -15.90 0.78
N GLU A 121 -3.42 -16.86 1.10
CA GLU A 121 -3.07 -18.27 1.06
C GLU A 121 -3.16 -18.80 -0.39
N ILE A 122 -2.16 -19.58 -0.77
CA ILE A 122 -2.12 -20.32 -2.04
C ILE A 122 -1.97 -21.81 -1.78
N THR A 123 -2.47 -22.64 -2.68
CA THR A 123 -2.29 -24.10 -2.62
C THR A 123 -1.55 -24.57 -3.86
N ILE A 124 -0.47 -25.31 -3.64
CA ILE A 124 0.32 -25.97 -4.68
C ILE A 124 -0.14 -27.42 -4.76
N SER A 125 -0.70 -27.81 -5.90
CA SER A 125 -1.19 -29.17 -6.14
C SER A 125 -0.12 -30.03 -6.81
N ALA A 126 -0.05 -31.29 -6.38
CA ALA A 126 0.83 -32.28 -7.01
C ALA A 126 0.43 -32.68 -8.44
N ASP A 127 -0.82 -32.40 -8.82
CA ASP A 127 -1.39 -32.79 -10.12
C ASP A 127 -1.09 -31.79 -11.24
N ILE A 128 -0.53 -30.62 -10.90
CA ILE A 128 -0.25 -29.54 -11.84
C ILE A 128 1.27 -29.38 -12.01
N ALA A 129 1.75 -29.31 -13.25
CA ALA A 129 3.18 -29.23 -13.54
C ALA A 129 3.76 -27.82 -13.34
N THR A 130 2.96 -26.78 -13.61
CA THR A 130 3.35 -25.36 -13.47
C THR A 130 2.27 -24.61 -12.74
N HIS A 131 2.68 -23.72 -11.84
CA HIS A 131 1.76 -22.91 -11.04
C HIS A 131 2.03 -21.44 -11.32
N THR A 132 0.99 -20.69 -11.67
CA THR A 132 1.01 -19.24 -11.73
C THR A 132 0.06 -18.69 -10.68
N GLN A 133 0.53 -17.75 -9.87
CA GLN A 133 -0.24 -17.12 -8.80
C GLN A 133 -0.29 -15.62 -9.06
N ALA A 134 -1.50 -15.09 -9.25
CA ALA A 134 -1.71 -13.68 -9.51
C ALA A 134 -2.07 -12.91 -8.22
N PHE A 135 -1.47 -11.73 -8.07
CA PHE A 135 -1.66 -10.80 -6.96
C PHE A 135 -1.93 -9.41 -7.52
N GLU A 136 -3.09 -8.85 -7.19
CA GLU A 136 -3.47 -7.50 -7.56
C GLU A 136 -3.34 -6.60 -6.34
N LEU A 137 -2.36 -5.69 -6.36
CA LEU A 137 -2.14 -4.71 -5.31
C LEU A 137 -2.96 -3.45 -5.58
N VAL A 138 -3.45 -2.86 -4.50
CA VAL A 138 -4.22 -1.62 -4.54
C VAL A 138 -3.35 -0.49 -3.99
N TYR A 139 -3.30 0.62 -4.69
CA TYR A 139 -2.63 1.83 -4.19
C TYR A 139 -3.31 2.36 -2.94
N LYS A 140 -2.52 2.87 -1.99
CA LYS A 140 -3.03 3.60 -0.84
C LYS A 140 -3.84 4.81 -1.28
N SER A 141 -4.82 5.20 -0.48
CA SER A 141 -5.52 6.47 -0.65
C SER A 141 -4.55 7.64 -0.62
N ALA A 142 -4.87 8.69 -1.38
CA ALA A 142 -4.17 9.96 -1.26
C ALA A 142 -4.34 10.55 0.16
N ASP A 143 -3.44 11.44 0.56
CA ASP A 143 -3.59 12.21 1.80
C ASP A 143 -4.50 13.43 1.56
N TYR A 144 -5.69 13.41 2.16
CA TYR A 144 -6.69 14.46 2.05
C TYR A 144 -6.61 15.52 3.17
N THR A 145 -5.59 15.45 4.04
CA THR A 145 -5.50 16.31 5.24
C THR A 145 -5.59 17.80 4.91
N GLU A 146 -4.86 18.27 3.90
CA GLU A 146 -4.87 19.69 3.51
C GLU A 146 -6.17 20.06 2.79
N LEU A 147 -6.74 19.16 2.00
CA LEU A 147 -8.04 19.35 1.36
C LEU A 147 -9.16 19.45 2.40
N ASP A 148 -9.14 18.61 3.43
CA ASP A 148 -10.11 18.64 4.53
C ASP A 148 -10.04 19.96 5.31
N LYS A 149 -8.86 20.49 5.54
CA LYS A 149 -8.67 21.82 6.17
C LYS A 149 -9.24 22.94 5.30
N ALA A 150 -8.94 22.94 4.01
CA ALA A 150 -9.44 23.93 3.06
C ALA A 150 -10.96 23.86 2.94
N GLU A 151 -11.53 22.67 2.79
CA GLU A 151 -12.97 22.44 2.73
C GLU A 151 -13.67 22.92 4.00
N LYS A 152 -13.15 22.56 5.18
CA LYS A 152 -13.70 23.00 6.47
C LYS A 152 -13.65 24.50 6.62
N ALA A 153 -12.55 25.15 6.25
CA ALA A 153 -12.40 26.60 6.31
C ALA A 153 -13.38 27.30 5.37
N ALA A 154 -13.53 26.83 4.14
CA ALA A 154 -14.48 27.39 3.17
C ALA A 154 -15.94 27.24 3.64
N LYS A 155 -16.31 26.06 4.17
CA LYS A 155 -17.66 25.78 4.69
C LYS A 155 -18.03 26.57 5.95
N ALA A 156 -17.03 27.06 6.69
CA ALA A 156 -17.24 27.91 7.87
C ALA A 156 -17.57 29.36 7.52
N LEU A 157 -17.39 29.76 6.26
CA LEU A 157 -17.72 31.11 5.79
C LEU A 157 -19.21 31.25 5.54
N ASN A 158 -19.76 32.41 5.94
CA ASN A 158 -21.15 32.74 5.60
C ASN A 158 -21.17 33.42 4.21
N LYS A 159 -21.73 32.77 3.22
CA LYS A 159 -21.77 33.25 1.83
C LYS A 159 -22.48 34.61 1.67
N ASP A 160 -23.41 34.93 2.58
CA ASP A 160 -24.14 36.18 2.52
C ASP A 160 -23.30 37.41 2.84
N ASP A 161 -22.13 37.21 3.43
CA ASP A 161 -21.16 38.26 3.77
C ASP A 161 -20.28 38.70 2.60
N TYR A 162 -20.37 38.02 1.45
CA TYR A 162 -19.51 38.23 0.29
C TYR A 162 -20.31 38.65 -0.96
N GLU A 163 -19.68 39.39 -1.87
CA GLU A 163 -20.29 39.87 -3.10
C GLU A 163 -20.56 38.71 -4.06
N ASP A 164 -19.60 37.83 -4.23
CA ASP A 164 -19.70 36.62 -5.03
C ASP A 164 -19.01 35.46 -4.31
N PHE A 165 -19.71 34.36 -4.14
CA PHE A 165 -19.24 33.12 -3.49
C PHE A 165 -19.16 31.95 -4.47
N SER A 166 -19.48 32.19 -5.76
CA SER A 166 -19.65 31.15 -6.76
C SER A 166 -18.39 30.33 -7.03
N GLU A 167 -17.21 30.95 -7.05
CA GLU A 167 -15.95 30.25 -7.26
C GLU A 167 -15.60 29.32 -6.10
N VAL A 168 -15.95 29.66 -4.86
CA VAL A 168 -15.80 28.77 -3.71
C VAL A 168 -16.75 27.59 -3.81
N GLU A 169 -18.02 27.80 -4.16
CA GLU A 169 -19.01 26.72 -4.38
C GLU A 169 -18.53 25.78 -5.48
N LYS A 170 -18.03 26.31 -6.58
CA LYS A 170 -17.47 25.53 -7.69
C LYS A 170 -16.26 24.70 -7.28
N ALA A 171 -15.31 25.29 -6.53
CA ALA A 171 -14.15 24.58 -6.04
C ALA A 171 -14.54 23.45 -5.06
N LEU A 172 -15.52 23.71 -4.17
CA LEU A 172 -16.04 22.69 -3.26
C LEU A 172 -16.76 21.54 -4.01
N ALA A 173 -17.50 21.86 -5.09
CA ALA A 173 -18.17 20.87 -5.90
C ALA A 173 -17.21 20.00 -6.75
N ALA A 174 -15.99 20.48 -6.97
CA ALA A 174 -14.96 19.76 -7.74
C ALA A 174 -14.15 18.78 -6.88
N ILE A 175 -14.45 18.64 -5.59
CA ILE A 175 -13.73 17.70 -4.70
C ILE A 175 -13.98 16.26 -5.16
N ASP A 176 -12.89 15.56 -5.45
CA ASP A 176 -12.85 14.12 -5.74
C ASP A 176 -12.08 13.38 -4.65
N ARG A 177 -12.74 12.43 -3.98
CA ARG A 177 -12.18 11.64 -2.88
C ARG A 177 -11.85 10.20 -3.29
N THR A 178 -11.81 9.93 -4.59
CA THR A 178 -11.47 8.60 -5.13
C THR A 178 -10.00 8.47 -5.51
N LYS A 179 -9.22 9.54 -5.32
CA LYS A 179 -7.82 9.61 -5.70
C LYS A 179 -6.94 8.74 -4.81
N ASN A 180 -5.97 8.08 -5.42
CA ASN A 180 -4.95 7.33 -4.71
C ASN A 180 -3.64 8.15 -4.55
N ILE A 181 -2.67 7.62 -3.85
CA ILE A 181 -1.43 8.31 -3.51
C ILE A 181 -0.61 8.75 -4.73
N THR A 182 -0.72 8.04 -5.87
CA THR A 182 -0.01 8.43 -7.11
C THR A 182 -0.62 9.68 -7.75
N GLU A 183 -1.83 10.05 -7.35
CA GLU A 183 -2.58 11.23 -7.77
C GLU A 183 -2.60 12.34 -6.69
N GLN A 184 -1.66 12.30 -5.73
CA GLN A 184 -1.59 13.28 -4.64
C GLN A 184 -1.56 14.73 -5.14
N ALA A 185 -0.89 14.98 -6.26
CA ALA A 185 -0.82 16.32 -6.85
C ALA A 185 -2.21 16.88 -7.24
N ASP A 186 -3.16 16.01 -7.65
CA ASP A 186 -4.52 16.44 -7.97
C ASP A 186 -5.26 16.84 -6.69
N VAL A 187 -5.05 16.09 -5.59
CA VAL A 187 -5.65 16.41 -4.28
C VAL A 187 -5.12 17.74 -3.75
N ASP A 188 -3.81 17.97 -3.86
CA ASP A 188 -3.16 19.24 -3.47
C ASP A 188 -3.67 20.41 -4.32
N ALA A 189 -3.91 20.17 -5.62
CA ALA A 189 -4.47 21.18 -6.52
C ALA A 189 -5.93 21.54 -6.15
N MET A 190 -6.74 20.56 -5.73
CA MET A 190 -8.10 20.82 -5.22
C MET A 190 -8.07 21.67 -3.94
N ALA A 191 -7.19 21.34 -2.99
CA ALA A 191 -7.01 22.11 -1.77
C ALA A 191 -6.57 23.56 -2.08
N LYS A 192 -5.64 23.70 -3.00
CA LYS A 192 -5.16 25.02 -3.46
C LYS A 192 -6.28 25.82 -4.13
N ALA A 193 -7.08 25.21 -5.01
CA ALA A 193 -8.19 25.89 -5.68
C ALA A 193 -9.21 26.45 -4.69
N ILE A 194 -9.56 25.69 -3.63
CA ILE A 194 -10.44 26.17 -2.56
C ILE A 194 -9.81 27.36 -1.83
N ASN A 195 -8.53 27.24 -1.44
CA ASN A 195 -7.85 28.31 -0.74
C ASN A 195 -7.72 29.58 -1.60
N ASP A 196 -7.42 29.46 -2.89
CA ASP A 196 -7.33 30.58 -3.82
C ASP A 196 -8.72 31.24 -3.98
N ALA A 197 -9.80 30.45 -4.13
CA ALA A 197 -11.15 30.95 -4.23
C ALA A 197 -11.57 31.73 -2.95
N VAL A 198 -11.24 31.20 -1.77
CA VAL A 198 -11.48 31.87 -0.49
C VAL A 198 -10.66 33.16 -0.36
N ALA A 199 -9.41 33.16 -0.77
CA ALA A 199 -8.54 34.33 -0.71
C ALA A 199 -9.00 35.48 -1.63
N ASN A 200 -9.71 35.17 -2.71
CA ASN A 200 -10.25 36.13 -3.66
C ASN A 200 -11.63 36.68 -3.29
N LEU A 201 -12.23 36.22 -2.18
CA LEU A 201 -13.54 36.69 -1.75
C LEU A 201 -13.53 38.18 -1.37
N VAL A 202 -14.48 38.91 -1.90
CA VAL A 202 -14.73 40.33 -1.58
C VAL A 202 -15.92 40.43 -0.62
N LYS A 203 -15.70 40.98 0.57
CA LYS A 203 -16.80 41.22 1.52
C LYS A 203 -17.73 42.32 1.03
N LYS A 204 -19.05 42.11 1.19
CA LYS A 204 -20.02 43.16 0.98
C LYS A 204 -19.74 44.36 1.88
N ALA A 205 -19.86 45.54 1.30
CA ALA A 205 -19.79 46.78 2.13
C ALA A 205 -20.92 46.77 3.19
N PRO A 206 -20.65 47.16 4.43
CA PRO A 206 -21.70 47.30 5.40
C PRO A 206 -22.77 48.29 4.85
N ALA A 207 -24.05 47.89 4.93
CA ALA A 207 -25.13 48.75 4.53
C ALA A 207 -25.01 50.08 5.31
N SER A 208 -24.68 51.15 4.57
CA SER A 208 -24.67 52.49 5.14
C SER A 208 -26.09 52.78 5.65
N SER A 209 -26.24 52.80 6.95
CA SER A 209 -27.46 53.38 7.57
C SER A 209 -27.45 54.87 7.27
N GLN A 210 -28.13 55.25 6.20
CA GLN A 210 -28.40 56.63 5.88
C GLN A 210 -29.23 57.18 7.06
N PRO A 211 -28.80 58.23 7.74
CA PRO A 211 -29.65 58.86 8.73
C PRO A 211 -30.82 59.48 8.00
N ASP A 212 -32.02 59.10 8.40
CA ASP A 212 -33.27 59.63 7.97
C ASP A 212 -33.29 61.17 8.27
N SER A 213 -33.12 61.97 7.24
CA SER A 213 -33.17 63.40 7.34
C SER A 213 -34.65 63.83 7.27
N SER A 214 -35.30 63.79 8.42
CA SER A 214 -36.56 64.45 8.59
C SER A 214 -36.33 65.98 8.55
N SER A 215 -36.77 66.57 7.45
CA SER A 215 -36.95 68.01 7.29
C SER A 215 -37.79 68.62 8.38
N ALA A 216 -37.21 69.58 9.10
CA ALA A 216 -38.00 70.59 9.77
C ALA A 216 -37.45 71.95 9.36
N ASP A 217 -38.31 72.59 8.60
CA ASP A 217 -38.31 73.95 8.17
C ASP A 217 -38.23 74.94 9.39
N SER A 218 -37.34 75.91 9.35
CA SER A 218 -37.54 77.24 10.02
C SER A 218 -36.51 78.27 9.55
N LYS A 219 -37.08 79.29 9.11
CA LYS A 219 -36.71 80.56 8.49
C LYS A 219 -35.86 81.48 9.35
N ALA A 220 -35.10 82.32 8.60
CA ALA A 220 -34.65 83.69 8.90
C ALA A 220 -33.41 83.86 9.83
N ASP A 221 -32.47 84.56 9.46
CA ASP A 221 -32.17 85.86 9.00
C ASP A 221 -30.76 86.30 9.45
N SER A 222 -30.07 86.95 8.60
CA SER A 222 -29.15 88.09 8.78
C SER A 222 -27.81 87.99 9.49
N SER A 223 -26.86 88.32 8.66
CA SER A 223 -25.73 89.26 8.77
C SER A 223 -24.46 88.91 9.52
N SER A 224 -23.47 89.05 8.68
CA SER A 224 -22.21 89.77 8.83
C SER A 224 -20.98 89.15 9.50
N LYS A 225 -20.03 89.02 8.65
CA LYS A 225 -18.67 89.58 8.76
C LYS A 225 -17.57 88.84 9.47
N ALA A 226 -16.63 88.54 8.69
CA ALA A 226 -15.18 88.72 8.80
C ALA A 226 -14.33 87.79 9.69
N ALA A 227 -13.45 87.26 8.96
CA ALA A 227 -11.99 87.26 9.14
C ALA A 227 -11.31 86.28 10.08
N SER A 228 -10.44 85.68 9.42
CA SER A 228 -9.04 85.34 9.75
C SER A 228 -8.73 84.10 10.60
N ASN A 229 -8.10 83.28 9.88
CA ASN A 229 -6.75 82.82 10.08
C ASN A 229 -6.44 81.73 11.13
N ALA A 230 -5.73 80.80 10.55
CA ALA A 230 -4.63 80.07 11.13
C ALA A 230 -4.90 78.75 11.86
N SER A 231 -4.35 77.81 11.22
CA SER A 231 -3.38 76.86 11.77
C SER A 231 -3.87 75.65 12.56
N ASN A 232 -3.72 74.56 11.85
CA ASN A 232 -2.93 73.39 12.29
C ASN A 232 -3.44 72.58 13.50
N THR A 233 -3.70 71.41 13.23
CA THR A 233 -3.11 70.18 13.76
C THR A 233 -4.11 69.05 13.70
N ASN A 234 -3.68 68.06 12.93
CA ASN A 234 -4.18 66.73 12.98
C ASN A 234 -3.96 66.10 14.33
N PRO A 235 -4.81 65.27 14.82
CA PRO A 235 -4.32 63.91 15.10
C PRO A 235 -5.22 62.84 14.56
N SER A 236 -4.55 62.02 13.82
CA SER A 236 -4.78 60.65 13.57
C SER A 236 -5.34 59.85 14.76
N THR A 237 -6.44 59.16 14.56
CA THR A 237 -6.79 57.97 15.31
C THR A 237 -7.44 56.99 14.33
N GLY A 238 -6.79 56.04 13.85
CA GLY A 238 -6.52 54.78 14.48
C GLY A 238 -7.67 53.84 14.19
N VAL A 239 -7.78 53.36 12.91
CA VAL A 239 -8.63 52.21 12.59
C VAL A 239 -7.74 50.99 12.64
N ALA A 240 -7.93 50.19 13.67
CA ALA A 240 -7.35 48.89 13.81
C ALA A 240 -8.00 47.93 12.77
N GLY A 241 -7.40 47.82 11.61
CA GLY A 241 -7.66 46.74 10.67
C GLY A 241 -6.90 45.52 11.15
N GLY A 242 -7.61 44.54 11.65
CA GLY A 242 -7.04 43.22 11.97
C GLY A 242 -6.57 42.54 10.72
N ALA A 243 -5.28 42.64 10.44
CA ALA A 243 -4.63 41.80 9.44
C ALA A 243 -4.41 40.42 10.04
N PHE A 244 -5.23 39.47 9.63
CA PHE A 244 -4.88 38.07 9.83
C PHE A 244 -3.74 37.74 8.87
N ALA A 245 -2.54 37.71 9.42
CA ALA A 245 -1.38 37.18 8.72
C ALA A 245 -1.53 35.67 8.59
N LEU A 246 -1.88 35.21 7.41
CA LEU A 246 -1.78 33.81 7.03
C LEU A 246 -0.28 33.51 6.89
N ALA A 247 0.28 32.81 7.88
CA ALA A 247 1.64 32.30 7.80
C ALA A 247 1.68 31.18 6.76
N LEU A 248 2.19 31.50 5.57
CA LEU A 248 2.61 30.50 4.60
C LEU A 248 3.85 29.78 5.14
N LEU A 249 3.65 28.62 5.73
CA LEU A 249 4.72 27.67 5.97
C LEU A 249 5.11 27.03 4.65
N SER A 250 6.09 27.63 3.97
CA SER A 250 6.80 26.97 2.89
C SER A 250 7.58 25.80 3.48
N GLY A 251 7.11 24.58 3.19
CA GLY A 251 7.78 23.35 3.53
C GLY A 251 9.12 23.26 2.82
N ALA A 252 10.20 23.37 3.59
CA ALA A 252 11.55 23.16 3.10
C ALA A 252 11.72 21.68 2.71
N ALA A 253 12.03 21.44 1.46
CA ALA A 253 12.48 20.16 0.96
C ALA A 253 13.80 19.79 1.66
N VAL A 254 13.77 18.77 2.51
CA VAL A 254 14.97 18.15 3.05
C VAL A 254 15.53 17.20 1.99
N VAL A 255 16.53 17.67 1.27
CA VAL A 255 17.39 16.84 0.42
C VAL A 255 18.33 16.04 1.34
N MET A 256 18.03 14.78 1.56
CA MET A 256 18.97 13.85 2.20
C MET A 256 20.03 13.43 1.18
N ALA A 257 21.20 14.06 1.29
CA ALA A 257 22.40 13.64 0.57
C ALA A 257 22.89 12.29 1.12
N LYS A 258 22.83 11.25 0.29
CA LYS A 258 23.35 9.92 0.59
C LYS A 258 24.87 9.95 0.46
N LYS A 259 25.58 9.90 1.60
CA LYS A 259 27.03 9.79 1.69
C LYS A 259 27.45 8.38 1.39
N LYS A 260 28.19 8.17 0.27
CA LYS A 260 28.89 6.92 -0.03
C LYS A 260 30.01 6.68 1.00
N LYS A 261 30.04 5.49 1.52
CA LYS A 261 31.23 4.78 1.93
C LYS A 261 31.08 3.30 1.52
#